data_7bddfb0b8617eb9f5997c80caff03bfe
#
_entry.id   7bddfb0b8617eb9f5997c80caff03bfe
#
_cell.length_a   1.000
_cell.length_b   1.000
_cell.length_c   1.000
_cell.angle_alpha   90.00
_cell.angle_beta   90.00
_cell.angle_gamma   90.00
#
_symmetry.space_group_name_H-M   'P 1'
#
loop_
_entity.id
_entity.type
_entity.pdbx_description
1 polymer ?
#
loop_
_entity_poly.entity_id
_entity_poly.type
_entity_poly.pdbx_seq_one_letter_code
_entity_poly.pdbx_strand_id
1 'polypeptide(L)'
;MSSTNILGLLGGLALFLYGMQMMSNGLESVAGNKMKDILEKLTSNRFLGIIVGALITAVIQSSSATTVMVVGFVNSGMMTLNQAVWIIMGANIGTTITGQLIALDVGALAPLIAFIGVAIVVFSKNEKVQFVGEIIAGLGILFVGMNMMGDSMIPLREYPPFINLMTRFSNPLIGIIAGMIFTAVIQSSSASVGILQALALSGVISFHDAAFVLFGQNIGTCITAILASIGTERSAKRATIIHLSFNIIGTAIFTILCLVTPLTNYVAGFSGSSITKQIANMHTLFNISTTILLIPFGNYLAKLATKILPEKAEEKEHHKHLKYIKSVDTRVDATFGTSAINLQNLRNEIQRMLEMARVNVEESFDAFLAGSSRLLGDVDKREDYIDYLNKEISRAAAKMMAHETNVKASKNIGSYLDMTSNIERIGDHAVNICDYTKLIEEKHIVFSDDAKQQMKEMKMICEKMFHNISKVPEDTQEWLQKVHDSENFIDQKTEEFYESHLERINRGECNDEACIIFSEMLTDFERIGDHTWNVAKQMAKIIERG
;
A
#
# COMPACT_ATOMS: atom_id res chain seq x y z
N MET A 1 30.87 7.49 -33.08
CA MET A 1 29.50 7.01 -33.36
C MET A 1 28.88 7.84 -34.44
N SER A 2 28.28 7.22 -35.47
CA SER A 2 27.46 7.95 -36.43
C SER A 2 26.11 8.32 -35.82
N SER A 3 25.44 9.32 -36.38
CA SER A 3 24.05 9.65 -35.98
C SER A 3 23.12 8.45 -36.11
N THR A 4 23.33 7.60 -37.12
CA THR A 4 22.57 6.36 -37.35
C THR A 4 22.70 5.37 -36.17
N ASN A 5 23.89 5.23 -35.58
CA ASN A 5 24.11 4.34 -34.45
C ASN A 5 23.41 4.85 -33.17
N ILE A 6 23.41 6.18 -32.96
CA ILE A 6 22.70 6.79 -31.84
C ILE A 6 21.19 6.59 -32.01
N LEU A 7 20.65 6.82 -33.18
CA LEU A 7 19.24 6.59 -33.49
C LEU A 7 18.85 5.11 -33.35
N GLY A 8 19.73 4.21 -33.80
CA GLY A 8 19.55 2.76 -33.66
C GLY A 8 19.54 2.33 -32.18
N LEU A 9 20.45 2.89 -31.37
CA LEU A 9 20.48 2.63 -29.93
C LEU A 9 19.20 3.12 -29.22
N LEU A 10 18.78 4.36 -29.51
CA LEU A 10 17.56 4.93 -28.93
C LEU A 10 16.30 4.19 -29.39
N GLY A 11 16.20 3.84 -30.67
CA GLY A 11 15.11 3.05 -31.23
C GLY A 11 15.05 1.64 -30.64
N GLY A 12 16.22 0.98 -30.54
CA GLY A 12 16.33 -0.33 -29.89
C GLY A 12 15.93 -0.30 -28.43
N LEU A 13 16.36 0.74 -27.69
CA LEU A 13 15.97 0.95 -26.29
C LEU A 13 14.45 1.18 -26.16
N ALA A 14 13.87 1.97 -27.04
CA ALA A 14 12.42 2.21 -27.03
C ALA A 14 11.63 0.91 -27.27
N LEU A 15 12.03 0.10 -28.26
CA LEU A 15 11.42 -1.20 -28.54
C LEU A 15 11.61 -2.17 -27.38
N PHE A 16 12.80 -2.22 -26.80
CA PHE A 16 13.09 -3.08 -25.63
C PHE A 16 12.18 -2.74 -24.44
N LEU A 17 12.08 -1.45 -24.08
CA LEU A 17 11.24 -0.98 -22.97
C LEU A 17 9.75 -1.21 -23.25
N TYR A 18 9.31 -0.92 -24.47
CA TYR A 18 7.92 -1.13 -24.87
C TYR A 18 7.54 -2.62 -24.87
N GLY A 19 8.40 -3.48 -25.42
CA GLY A 19 8.21 -4.93 -25.42
C GLY A 19 8.13 -5.49 -24.00
N MET A 20 9.00 -5.02 -23.11
CA MET A 20 8.99 -5.39 -21.68
C MET A 20 7.68 -4.95 -20.99
N GLN A 21 7.24 -3.71 -21.25
CA GLN A 21 5.99 -3.19 -20.68
C GLN A 21 4.77 -3.97 -21.19
N MET A 22 4.71 -4.25 -22.49
CA MET A 22 3.63 -5.03 -23.11
C MET A 22 3.55 -6.45 -22.54
N MET A 23 4.71 -7.12 -22.40
CA MET A 23 4.78 -8.43 -21.77
C MET A 23 4.31 -8.40 -20.31
N SER A 24 4.73 -7.38 -19.54
CA SER A 24 4.33 -7.19 -18.14
C SER A 24 2.82 -6.98 -18.01
N ASN A 25 2.24 -6.10 -18.83
CA ASN A 25 0.80 -5.82 -18.83
C ASN A 25 -0.03 -7.08 -19.14
N GLY A 26 0.40 -7.86 -20.13
CA GLY A 26 -0.24 -9.13 -20.49
C GLY A 26 -0.19 -10.14 -19.35
N LEU A 27 0.96 -10.31 -18.68
CA LEU A 27 1.13 -11.19 -17.53
C LEU A 27 0.26 -10.76 -16.35
N GLU A 28 0.23 -9.46 -16.04
CA GLU A 28 -0.59 -8.87 -14.98
C GLU A 28 -2.09 -9.10 -15.25
N SER A 29 -2.53 -8.89 -16.50
CA SER A 29 -3.92 -9.08 -16.92
C SER A 29 -4.36 -10.55 -16.83
N VAL A 30 -3.49 -11.49 -17.19
CA VAL A 30 -3.75 -12.94 -17.04
C VAL A 30 -3.82 -13.35 -15.57
N ALA A 31 -2.95 -12.80 -14.71
CA ALA A 31 -2.92 -13.12 -13.29
C ALA A 31 -4.15 -12.60 -12.53
N GLY A 32 -4.70 -11.46 -12.95
CA GLY A 32 -5.93 -10.87 -12.41
C GLY A 32 -5.84 -10.51 -10.91
N ASN A 33 -7.00 -10.26 -10.30
CA ASN A 33 -7.13 -9.83 -8.89
C ASN A 33 -6.75 -10.91 -7.85
N LYS A 34 -6.50 -12.17 -8.28
CA LYS A 34 -6.14 -13.27 -7.37
C LYS A 34 -4.82 -13.05 -6.62
N MET A 35 -3.93 -12.23 -7.17
CA MET A 35 -2.64 -11.94 -6.56
C MET A 35 -2.76 -11.19 -5.21
N LYS A 36 -3.79 -10.35 -5.07
CA LYS A 36 -4.11 -9.65 -3.81
C LYS A 36 -4.51 -10.63 -2.71
N ASP A 37 -5.44 -11.52 -3.01
CA ASP A 37 -5.93 -12.53 -2.05
C ASP A 37 -4.81 -13.47 -1.59
N ILE A 38 -3.85 -13.74 -2.49
CA ILE A 38 -2.65 -14.54 -2.19
C ILE A 38 -1.73 -13.82 -1.20
N LEU A 39 -1.51 -12.50 -1.39
CA LEU A 39 -0.70 -11.69 -0.48
C LEU A 39 -1.28 -11.61 0.94
N GLU A 40 -2.59 -11.40 1.04
CA GLU A 40 -3.26 -11.26 2.35
C GLU A 40 -3.25 -12.56 3.15
N LYS A 41 -3.46 -13.71 2.50
CA LYS A 41 -3.68 -15.00 3.18
C LYS A 41 -2.40 -15.80 3.46
N LEU A 42 -1.33 -15.62 2.70
CA LEU A 42 -0.19 -16.55 2.68
C LEU A 42 1.10 -15.99 3.30
N THR A 43 1.08 -14.84 3.97
CA THR A 43 2.30 -14.18 4.45
C THR A 43 2.72 -14.52 5.89
N SER A 44 1.99 -15.40 6.57
CA SER A 44 2.28 -15.77 7.97
C SER A 44 3.54 -16.64 8.12
N ASN A 45 3.91 -17.42 7.10
CA ASN A 45 5.10 -18.28 7.10
C ASN A 45 6.22 -17.65 6.26
N ARG A 46 7.46 -17.62 6.81
CA ARG A 46 8.63 -17.04 6.14
C ARG A 46 8.91 -17.63 4.75
N PHE A 47 8.85 -18.95 4.62
CA PHE A 47 9.11 -19.62 3.32
C PHE A 47 8.01 -19.28 2.31
N LEU A 48 6.76 -19.31 2.77
CA LEU A 48 5.62 -18.97 1.93
C LEU A 48 5.64 -17.52 1.50
N GLY A 49 6.02 -16.59 2.41
CA GLY A 49 6.21 -15.17 2.07
C GLY A 49 7.27 -14.95 0.99
N ILE A 50 8.40 -15.68 1.05
CA ILE A 50 9.44 -15.62 0.02
C ILE A 50 8.91 -16.15 -1.32
N ILE A 51 8.23 -17.29 -1.33
CA ILE A 51 7.65 -17.89 -2.55
C ILE A 51 6.62 -16.95 -3.16
N VAL A 52 5.73 -16.40 -2.34
CA VAL A 52 4.70 -15.45 -2.78
C VAL A 52 5.35 -14.19 -3.37
N GLY A 53 6.34 -13.59 -2.69
CA GLY A 53 7.07 -12.44 -3.20
C GLY A 53 7.77 -12.73 -4.53
N ALA A 54 8.38 -13.90 -4.67
CA ALA A 54 9.04 -14.33 -5.90
C ALA A 54 8.04 -14.53 -7.05
N LEU A 55 6.93 -15.23 -6.80
CA LEU A 55 5.90 -15.49 -7.81
C LEU A 55 5.23 -14.20 -8.28
N ILE A 56 4.84 -13.32 -7.34
CA ILE A 56 4.23 -12.05 -7.68
C ILE A 56 5.16 -11.22 -8.56
N THR A 57 6.41 -11.07 -8.14
CA THR A 57 7.38 -10.30 -8.91
C THR A 57 7.69 -10.93 -10.26
N ALA A 58 7.77 -12.26 -10.34
CA ALA A 58 7.96 -12.96 -11.61
C ALA A 58 6.79 -12.76 -12.58
N VAL A 59 5.56 -12.68 -12.07
CA VAL A 59 4.35 -12.42 -12.87
C VAL A 59 4.24 -10.95 -13.26
N ILE A 60 4.37 -10.03 -12.30
CA ILE A 60 4.28 -8.58 -12.56
C ILE A 60 5.51 -8.07 -13.33
N GLN A 61 6.61 -8.82 -13.33
CA GLN A 61 7.91 -8.44 -13.94
C GLN A 61 8.50 -7.15 -13.37
N SER A 62 8.08 -6.75 -12.17
CA SER A 62 8.50 -5.53 -11.51
C SER A 62 8.66 -5.70 -10.00
N SER A 63 9.90 -5.82 -9.53
CA SER A 63 10.19 -5.81 -8.09
C SER A 63 9.93 -4.44 -7.46
N SER A 64 10.07 -3.36 -8.24
CA SER A 64 9.72 -2.02 -7.79
C SER A 64 8.23 -1.91 -7.45
N ALA A 65 7.35 -2.40 -8.33
CA ALA A 65 5.91 -2.44 -8.05
C ALA A 65 5.59 -3.29 -6.82
N THR A 66 6.17 -4.49 -6.71
CA THR A 66 5.99 -5.38 -5.56
C THR A 66 6.47 -4.73 -4.25
N THR A 67 7.65 -4.10 -4.24
CA THR A 67 8.18 -3.48 -3.01
C THR A 67 7.43 -2.20 -2.63
N VAL A 68 7.00 -1.39 -3.59
CA VAL A 68 6.14 -0.22 -3.35
C VAL A 68 4.79 -0.66 -2.75
N MET A 69 4.20 -1.73 -3.27
CA MET A 69 2.98 -2.33 -2.71
C MET A 69 3.19 -2.83 -1.28
N VAL A 70 4.31 -3.51 -0.99
CA VAL A 70 4.67 -3.94 0.37
C VAL A 70 4.83 -2.74 1.32
N VAL A 71 5.50 -1.67 0.89
CA VAL A 71 5.61 -0.41 1.64
C VAL A 71 4.22 0.16 1.93
N GLY A 72 3.32 0.16 0.94
CA GLY A 72 1.93 0.58 1.10
C GLY A 72 1.14 -0.29 2.10
N PHE A 73 1.26 -1.61 2.02
CA PHE A 73 0.60 -2.55 2.94
C PHE A 73 1.12 -2.42 4.39
N VAL A 74 2.41 -2.19 4.57
CA VAL A 74 2.96 -1.91 5.90
C VAL A 74 2.46 -0.55 6.41
N ASN A 75 2.36 0.45 5.55
CA ASN A 75 1.86 1.79 5.90
C ASN A 75 0.38 1.78 6.31
N SER A 76 -0.44 0.96 5.64
CA SER A 76 -1.87 0.83 5.91
C SER A 76 -2.20 -0.16 7.03
N GLY A 77 -1.18 -0.82 7.62
CA GLY A 77 -1.37 -1.84 8.65
C GLY A 77 -1.91 -3.19 8.16
N MET A 78 -2.01 -3.39 6.82
CA MET A 78 -2.40 -4.68 6.23
C MET A 78 -1.31 -5.74 6.39
N MET A 79 -0.07 -5.33 6.58
CA MET A 79 1.10 -6.20 6.67
C MET A 79 2.03 -5.76 7.79
N THR A 80 2.51 -6.72 8.57
CA THR A 80 3.54 -6.45 9.57
C THR A 80 4.92 -6.29 8.92
N LEU A 81 5.82 -5.59 9.59
CA LEU A 81 7.20 -5.41 9.12
C LEU A 81 7.92 -6.76 8.94
N ASN A 82 7.67 -7.73 9.82
CA ASN A 82 8.25 -9.08 9.70
C ASN A 82 7.76 -9.83 8.45
N GLN A 83 6.48 -9.70 8.09
CA GLN A 83 5.95 -10.29 6.86
C GLN A 83 6.58 -9.63 5.62
N ALA A 84 6.74 -8.30 5.66
CA ALA A 84 7.38 -7.54 4.59
C ALA A 84 8.80 -8.02 4.26
N VAL A 85 9.60 -8.40 5.28
CA VAL A 85 10.96 -8.96 5.09
C VAL A 85 10.94 -10.11 4.09
N TRP A 86 10.05 -11.08 4.29
CA TRP A 86 10.01 -12.30 3.49
C TRP A 86 9.56 -12.05 2.06
N ILE A 87 8.59 -11.17 1.89
CA ILE A 87 8.09 -10.80 0.55
C ILE A 87 9.15 -10.00 -0.22
N ILE A 88 9.85 -9.07 0.43
CA ILE A 88 10.95 -8.29 -0.17
C ILE A 88 12.09 -9.22 -0.61
N MET A 89 12.48 -10.20 0.21
CA MET A 89 13.47 -11.21 -0.16
C MET A 89 13.02 -12.01 -1.39
N GLY A 90 11.76 -12.43 -1.41
CA GLY A 90 11.16 -13.12 -2.55
C GLY A 90 11.11 -12.27 -3.81
N ALA A 91 10.74 -10.99 -3.69
CA ALA A 91 10.68 -10.06 -4.81
C ALA A 91 12.03 -9.90 -5.51
N ASN A 92 13.12 -9.86 -4.77
CA ASN A 92 14.47 -9.84 -5.35
C ASN A 92 14.78 -11.11 -6.15
N ILE A 93 14.34 -12.29 -5.69
CA ILE A 93 14.45 -13.53 -6.48
C ILE A 93 13.59 -13.45 -7.74
N GLY A 94 12.32 -13.02 -7.63
CA GLY A 94 11.38 -12.93 -8.75
C GLY A 94 11.86 -12.02 -9.88
N THR A 95 12.55 -10.93 -9.56
CA THR A 95 13.17 -10.04 -10.54
C THR A 95 14.15 -10.75 -11.49
N THR A 96 14.79 -11.83 -11.05
CA THR A 96 15.80 -12.53 -11.85
C THR A 96 15.19 -13.24 -13.06
N ILE A 97 13.89 -13.55 -13.03
CA ILE A 97 13.16 -14.19 -14.13
C ILE A 97 13.24 -13.36 -15.41
N THR A 98 13.16 -12.02 -15.31
CA THR A 98 13.32 -11.14 -16.49
C THR A 98 14.67 -11.34 -17.14
N GLY A 99 15.76 -11.34 -16.37
CA GLY A 99 17.11 -11.59 -16.88
C GLY A 99 17.25 -12.99 -17.52
N GLN A 100 16.59 -14.01 -16.96
CA GLN A 100 16.55 -15.35 -17.52
C GLN A 100 15.76 -15.41 -18.83
N LEU A 101 14.64 -14.71 -18.93
CA LEU A 101 13.87 -14.60 -20.18
C LEU A 101 14.70 -13.92 -21.28
N ILE A 102 15.39 -12.82 -20.95
CA ILE A 102 16.28 -12.12 -21.89
C ILE A 102 17.47 -13.01 -22.32
N ALA A 103 17.92 -13.91 -21.44
CA ALA A 103 19.00 -14.83 -21.74
C ALA A 103 18.59 -16.03 -22.64
N LEU A 104 17.29 -16.18 -22.96
CA LEU A 104 16.86 -17.13 -23.98
C LEU A 104 17.44 -16.76 -25.33
N ASP A 105 18.07 -17.71 -26.01
CA ASP A 105 18.70 -17.48 -27.30
C ASP A 105 17.67 -17.61 -28.43
N VAL A 106 16.70 -16.69 -28.44
CA VAL A 106 15.62 -16.64 -29.44
C VAL A 106 15.72 -15.43 -30.37
N GLY A 107 16.86 -14.74 -30.34
CA GLY A 107 17.05 -13.48 -31.09
C GLY A 107 16.77 -13.59 -32.60
N ALA A 108 17.14 -14.71 -33.22
CA ALA A 108 16.87 -14.97 -34.67
C ALA A 108 15.36 -15.16 -34.94
N LEU A 109 14.59 -15.66 -33.97
CA LEU A 109 13.14 -15.88 -34.09
C LEU A 109 12.32 -14.67 -33.60
N ALA A 110 12.95 -13.66 -33.04
CA ALA A 110 12.27 -12.53 -32.40
C ALA A 110 11.25 -11.83 -33.31
N PRO A 111 11.55 -11.53 -34.61
CA PRO A 111 10.57 -10.93 -35.52
C PRO A 111 9.33 -11.82 -35.75
N LEU A 112 9.53 -13.15 -35.82
CA LEU A 112 8.42 -14.11 -36.00
C LEU A 112 7.56 -14.18 -34.73
N ILE A 113 8.20 -14.20 -33.56
CA ILE A 113 7.51 -14.20 -32.26
C ILE A 113 6.67 -12.92 -32.13
N ALA A 114 7.25 -11.77 -32.44
CA ALA A 114 6.55 -10.48 -32.44
C ALA A 114 5.34 -10.50 -33.37
N PHE A 115 5.53 -10.99 -34.62
CA PHE A 115 4.45 -11.08 -35.59
C PHE A 115 3.29 -11.97 -35.11
N ILE A 116 3.59 -13.16 -34.59
CA ILE A 116 2.57 -14.10 -34.08
C ILE A 116 1.81 -13.45 -32.92
N GLY A 117 2.50 -12.84 -31.97
CA GLY A 117 1.88 -12.18 -30.83
C GLY A 117 0.97 -11.04 -31.26
N VAL A 118 1.44 -10.15 -32.15
CA VAL A 118 0.62 -9.04 -32.69
C VAL A 118 -0.58 -9.58 -33.47
N ALA A 119 -0.41 -10.63 -34.28
CA ALA A 119 -1.53 -11.25 -34.98
C ALA A 119 -2.60 -11.77 -34.01
N ILE A 120 -2.20 -12.41 -32.89
CA ILE A 120 -3.14 -12.86 -31.86
C ILE A 120 -3.87 -11.67 -31.26
N VAL A 121 -3.17 -10.58 -30.89
CA VAL A 121 -3.79 -9.37 -30.32
C VAL A 121 -4.82 -8.75 -31.27
N VAL A 122 -4.47 -8.63 -32.56
CA VAL A 122 -5.31 -7.93 -33.55
C VAL A 122 -6.51 -8.77 -33.98
N PHE A 123 -6.35 -10.09 -34.17
CA PHE A 123 -7.39 -10.93 -34.75
C PHE A 123 -8.23 -11.70 -33.71
N SER A 124 -7.79 -11.82 -32.47
CA SER A 124 -8.59 -12.47 -31.42
C SER A 124 -9.69 -11.55 -30.91
N LYS A 125 -10.87 -12.13 -30.66
CA LYS A 125 -12.00 -11.44 -29.96
C LYS A 125 -12.08 -11.80 -28.48
N ASN A 126 -11.26 -12.73 -28.01
CA ASN A 126 -11.24 -13.18 -26.63
C ASN A 126 -10.14 -12.43 -25.87
N GLU A 127 -10.51 -11.64 -24.87
CA GLU A 127 -9.59 -10.83 -24.07
C GLU A 127 -8.44 -11.64 -23.45
N LYS A 128 -8.74 -12.85 -22.91
CA LYS A 128 -7.69 -13.70 -22.33
C LYS A 128 -6.67 -14.15 -23.36
N VAL A 129 -7.11 -14.41 -24.61
CA VAL A 129 -6.22 -14.77 -25.72
C VAL A 129 -5.42 -13.55 -26.17
N GLN A 130 -6.02 -12.35 -26.14
CA GLN A 130 -5.31 -11.09 -26.43
C GLN A 130 -4.19 -10.86 -25.42
N PHE A 131 -4.43 -11.06 -24.10
CA PHE A 131 -3.38 -10.94 -23.08
C PHE A 131 -2.22 -11.93 -23.31
N VAL A 132 -2.50 -13.16 -23.73
CA VAL A 132 -1.45 -14.10 -24.14
C VAL A 132 -0.72 -13.60 -25.39
N GLY A 133 -1.44 -13.02 -26.33
CA GLY A 133 -0.88 -12.36 -27.51
C GLY A 133 0.07 -11.22 -27.13
N GLU A 134 -0.31 -10.38 -26.16
CA GLU A 134 0.53 -9.29 -25.65
C GLU A 134 1.83 -9.82 -25.00
N ILE A 135 1.78 -10.92 -24.25
CA ILE A 135 2.97 -11.56 -23.68
C ILE A 135 3.93 -11.99 -24.80
N ILE A 136 3.40 -12.67 -25.83
CA ILE A 136 4.19 -13.18 -26.94
C ILE A 136 4.75 -12.03 -27.80
N ALA A 137 3.92 -11.05 -28.14
CA ALA A 137 4.33 -9.87 -28.90
C ALA A 137 5.39 -9.07 -28.14
N GLY A 138 5.15 -8.80 -26.85
CA GLY A 138 6.07 -8.09 -25.97
C GLY A 138 7.44 -8.76 -25.91
N LEU A 139 7.47 -10.08 -25.76
CA LEU A 139 8.72 -10.87 -25.77
C LEU A 139 9.46 -10.73 -27.10
N GLY A 140 8.76 -10.86 -28.23
CA GLY A 140 9.36 -10.70 -29.54
C GLY A 140 9.91 -9.29 -29.78
N ILE A 141 9.14 -8.25 -29.48
CA ILE A 141 9.54 -6.83 -29.61
C ILE A 141 10.75 -6.52 -28.70
N LEU A 142 10.77 -7.06 -27.47
CA LEU A 142 11.88 -6.92 -26.53
C LEU A 142 13.20 -7.43 -27.15
N PHE A 143 13.19 -8.63 -27.74
CA PHE A 143 14.38 -9.19 -28.39
C PHE A 143 14.78 -8.44 -29.64
N VAL A 144 13.83 -7.95 -30.45
CA VAL A 144 14.13 -7.08 -31.60
C VAL A 144 14.84 -5.82 -31.12
N GLY A 145 14.34 -5.18 -30.08
CA GLY A 145 14.96 -4.00 -29.46
C GLY A 145 16.35 -4.28 -28.91
N MET A 146 16.55 -5.43 -28.26
CA MET A 146 17.85 -5.84 -27.72
C MET A 146 18.88 -6.06 -28.84
N ASN A 147 18.52 -6.75 -29.91
CA ASN A 147 19.40 -6.97 -31.04
C ASN A 147 19.78 -5.63 -31.68
N MET A 148 18.80 -4.75 -31.90
CA MET A 148 19.03 -3.41 -32.47
C MET A 148 19.96 -2.55 -31.59
N MET A 149 19.84 -2.63 -30.26
CA MET A 149 20.80 -1.98 -29.35
C MET A 149 22.20 -2.60 -29.50
N GLY A 150 22.30 -3.93 -29.47
CA GLY A 150 23.56 -4.64 -29.57
C GLY A 150 24.33 -4.27 -30.85
N ASP A 151 23.65 -4.30 -31.99
CA ASP A 151 24.23 -3.95 -33.29
C ASP A 151 24.70 -2.49 -33.36
N SER A 152 23.92 -1.58 -32.77
CA SER A 152 24.23 -0.15 -32.70
C SER A 152 25.46 0.16 -31.82
N MET A 153 25.79 -0.72 -30.88
CA MET A 153 26.95 -0.58 -29.98
C MET A 153 28.24 -1.19 -30.54
N ILE A 154 28.19 -2.02 -31.56
CA ILE A 154 29.40 -2.64 -32.16
C ILE A 154 30.54 -1.63 -32.43
N PRO A 155 30.28 -0.42 -33.00
CA PRO A 155 31.33 0.56 -33.21
C PRO A 155 32.01 1.11 -31.95
N LEU A 156 31.38 0.95 -30.77
CA LEU A 156 31.98 1.37 -29.52
C LEU A 156 33.15 0.48 -29.07
N ARG A 157 33.22 -0.75 -29.57
CA ARG A 157 34.35 -1.66 -29.32
C ARG A 157 35.71 -1.10 -29.75
N GLU A 158 35.72 -0.25 -30.78
CA GLU A 158 36.93 0.33 -31.33
C GLU A 158 37.13 1.81 -30.99
N TYR A 159 36.23 2.37 -30.15
CA TYR A 159 36.30 3.78 -29.77
C TYR A 159 37.09 3.97 -28.47
N PRO A 160 38.37 4.50 -28.53
CA PRO A 160 39.29 4.53 -27.38
C PRO A 160 38.75 5.21 -26.12
N PRO A 161 38.01 6.36 -26.21
CA PRO A 161 37.48 6.98 -24.99
C PRO A 161 36.46 6.09 -24.29
N PHE A 162 35.69 5.29 -25.03
CA PHE A 162 34.71 4.38 -24.48
C PHE A 162 35.39 3.13 -23.88
N ILE A 163 36.41 2.59 -24.54
CA ILE A 163 37.22 1.49 -24.00
C ILE A 163 37.86 1.91 -22.67
N ASN A 164 38.45 3.11 -22.62
CA ASN A 164 39.04 3.66 -21.39
C ASN A 164 38.02 3.88 -20.25
N LEU A 165 36.78 4.20 -20.62
CA LEU A 165 35.67 4.27 -19.64
C LEU A 165 35.31 2.88 -19.12
N MET A 166 35.19 1.90 -20.00
CA MET A 166 34.82 0.52 -19.64
C MET A 166 35.92 -0.16 -18.81
N THR A 167 37.19 0.09 -19.10
CA THR A 167 38.30 -0.44 -18.29
C THR A 167 38.30 0.07 -16.84
N ARG A 168 37.68 1.22 -16.57
CA ARG A 168 37.48 1.67 -15.19
C ARG A 168 36.49 0.79 -14.42
N PHE A 169 35.59 0.11 -15.08
CA PHE A 169 34.64 -0.83 -14.46
C PHE A 169 35.28 -2.14 -13.99
N SER A 170 36.53 -2.40 -14.38
CA SER A 170 37.36 -3.46 -13.79
C SER A 170 37.63 -3.22 -12.31
N ASN A 171 37.50 -1.97 -11.82
CA ASN A 171 37.47 -1.69 -10.40
C ASN A 171 36.07 -2.01 -9.86
N PRO A 172 35.92 -2.98 -8.95
CA PRO A 172 34.63 -3.42 -8.43
C PRO A 172 33.79 -2.29 -7.84
N LEU A 173 34.41 -1.35 -7.13
CA LEU A 173 33.70 -0.24 -6.51
C LEU A 173 33.10 0.72 -7.56
N ILE A 174 33.85 1.00 -8.62
CA ILE A 174 33.37 1.86 -9.73
C ILE A 174 32.23 1.17 -10.47
N GLY A 175 32.36 -0.13 -10.75
CA GLY A 175 31.29 -0.91 -11.35
C GLY A 175 30.01 -0.91 -10.53
N ILE A 176 30.10 -1.15 -9.23
CA ILE A 176 28.95 -1.11 -8.30
C ILE A 176 28.32 0.28 -8.26
N ILE A 177 29.09 1.35 -8.12
CA ILE A 177 28.56 2.72 -8.10
C ILE A 177 27.87 3.06 -9.43
N ALA A 178 28.49 2.70 -10.55
CA ALA A 178 27.90 2.95 -11.88
C ALA A 178 26.56 2.20 -12.05
N GLY A 179 26.51 0.92 -11.68
CA GLY A 179 25.28 0.13 -11.72
C GLY A 179 24.19 0.68 -10.81
N MET A 180 24.56 1.10 -9.61
CA MET A 180 23.65 1.72 -8.63
C MET A 180 23.04 3.01 -9.17
N ILE A 181 23.86 3.95 -9.64
CA ILE A 181 23.40 5.24 -10.19
C ILE A 181 22.52 5.01 -11.42
N PHE A 182 22.97 4.14 -12.33
CA PHE A 182 22.25 3.84 -13.56
C PHE A 182 20.84 3.31 -13.28
N THR A 183 20.72 2.33 -12.37
CA THR A 183 19.40 1.77 -12.01
C THR A 183 18.56 2.76 -11.20
N ALA A 184 19.17 3.58 -10.35
CA ALA A 184 18.46 4.61 -9.62
C ALA A 184 17.84 5.69 -10.55
N VAL A 185 18.52 6.00 -11.65
CA VAL A 185 18.01 6.94 -12.66
C VAL A 185 16.89 6.31 -13.50
N ILE A 186 17.09 5.08 -13.98
CA ILE A 186 16.10 4.36 -14.80
C ILE A 186 14.89 3.90 -13.96
N GLN A 187 15.08 3.64 -12.65
CA GLN A 187 14.05 3.14 -11.72
C GLN A 187 13.46 1.77 -12.12
N SER A 188 14.13 1.02 -12.98
CA SER A 188 13.74 -0.31 -13.43
C SER A 188 14.95 -1.24 -13.44
N SER A 189 14.98 -2.21 -12.53
CA SER A 189 16.03 -3.23 -12.47
C SER A 189 16.02 -4.13 -13.69
N SER A 190 14.83 -4.53 -14.16
CA SER A 190 14.68 -5.37 -15.36
C SER A 190 15.24 -4.70 -16.61
N ALA A 191 14.91 -3.41 -16.81
CA ALA A 191 15.47 -2.62 -17.90
C ALA A 191 17.00 -2.48 -17.77
N SER A 192 17.49 -2.19 -16.57
CA SER A 192 18.92 -2.02 -16.32
C SER A 192 19.72 -3.29 -16.58
N VAL A 193 19.21 -4.45 -16.16
CA VAL A 193 19.84 -5.76 -16.43
C VAL A 193 19.80 -6.08 -17.91
N GLY A 194 18.69 -5.82 -18.62
CA GLY A 194 18.59 -6.04 -20.06
C GLY A 194 19.57 -5.17 -20.86
N ILE A 195 19.74 -3.89 -20.49
CA ILE A 195 20.74 -3.01 -21.10
C ILE A 195 22.15 -3.52 -20.81
N LEU A 196 22.44 -3.99 -19.59
CA LEU A 196 23.74 -4.61 -19.26
C LEU A 196 24.00 -5.85 -20.10
N GLN A 197 22.99 -6.71 -20.30
CA GLN A 197 23.07 -7.89 -21.16
C GLN A 197 23.31 -7.51 -22.63
N ALA A 198 22.67 -6.44 -23.13
CA ALA A 198 22.91 -5.93 -24.49
C ALA A 198 24.34 -5.37 -24.66
N LEU A 199 24.85 -4.62 -23.67
CA LEU A 199 26.24 -4.17 -23.62
C LEU A 199 27.23 -5.33 -23.62
N ALA A 200 26.96 -6.37 -22.86
CA ALA A 200 27.80 -7.56 -22.79
C ALA A 200 27.73 -8.36 -24.11
N LEU A 201 26.54 -8.52 -24.68
CA LEU A 201 26.35 -9.17 -25.99
C LEU A 201 27.11 -8.46 -27.12
N SER A 202 27.14 -7.13 -27.09
CA SER A 202 27.94 -6.35 -28.02
C SER A 202 29.46 -6.46 -27.77
N GLY A 203 29.90 -7.20 -26.75
CA GLY A 203 31.30 -7.41 -26.39
C GLY A 203 32.03 -6.16 -25.86
N VAL A 204 31.28 -5.17 -25.43
CA VAL A 204 31.77 -3.90 -24.89
C VAL A 204 32.21 -4.03 -23.42
N ILE A 205 31.57 -4.91 -22.67
CA ILE A 205 31.90 -5.20 -21.27
C ILE A 205 32.10 -6.72 -21.08
N SER A 206 33.10 -7.10 -20.28
CA SER A 206 33.32 -8.49 -19.92
C SER A 206 32.30 -8.98 -18.90
N PHE A 207 32.07 -10.31 -18.80
CA PHE A 207 31.20 -10.86 -17.75
C PHE A 207 31.71 -10.53 -16.35
N HIS A 208 33.03 -10.57 -16.16
CA HIS A 208 33.64 -10.26 -14.86
C HIS A 208 33.30 -8.83 -14.40
N ASP A 209 33.43 -7.85 -15.28
CA ASP A 209 33.13 -6.44 -14.97
C ASP A 209 31.61 -6.21 -14.86
N ALA A 210 30.83 -6.85 -15.72
CA ALA A 210 29.36 -6.82 -15.70
C ALA A 210 28.79 -7.33 -14.37
N ALA A 211 29.44 -8.30 -13.72
CA ALA A 211 29.00 -8.82 -12.42
C ALA A 211 29.00 -7.72 -11.34
N PHE A 212 30.01 -6.86 -11.26
CA PHE A 212 30.05 -5.77 -10.30
C PHE A 212 29.03 -4.67 -10.61
N VAL A 213 28.80 -4.37 -11.88
CA VAL A 213 27.72 -3.46 -12.32
C VAL A 213 26.37 -4.03 -11.89
N LEU A 214 26.14 -5.33 -12.11
CA LEU A 214 24.93 -6.05 -11.70
C LEU A 214 24.66 -5.96 -10.20
N PHE A 215 25.68 -6.14 -9.37
CA PHE A 215 25.56 -6.00 -7.91
C PHE A 215 25.14 -4.59 -7.52
N GLY A 216 25.69 -3.57 -8.18
CA GLY A 216 25.29 -2.19 -8.01
C GLY A 216 23.83 -1.93 -8.45
N GLN A 217 23.40 -2.54 -9.54
CA GLN A 217 22.01 -2.43 -10.03
C GLN A 217 20.99 -2.91 -8.99
N ASN A 218 21.31 -3.97 -8.22
CA ASN A 218 20.44 -4.43 -7.14
C ASN A 218 20.28 -3.37 -6.02
N ILE A 219 21.34 -2.65 -5.66
CA ILE A 219 21.23 -1.53 -4.70
C ILE A 219 20.41 -0.39 -5.30
N GLY A 220 20.67 -0.03 -6.57
CA GLY A 220 19.96 1.04 -7.27
C GLY A 220 18.45 0.84 -7.36
N THR A 221 17.99 -0.41 -7.41
CA THR A 221 16.56 -0.77 -7.41
C THR A 221 15.82 -0.23 -6.16
N CYS A 222 16.50 -0.04 -5.05
CA CYS A 222 15.89 0.42 -3.81
C CYS A 222 15.37 1.86 -3.89
N ILE A 223 15.81 2.66 -4.88
CA ILE A 223 15.39 4.07 -5.02
C ILE A 223 13.88 4.21 -5.14
N THR A 224 13.20 3.30 -5.83
CA THR A 224 11.74 3.32 -6.00
C THR A 224 11.01 3.15 -4.68
N ALA A 225 11.46 2.22 -3.82
CA ALA A 225 10.93 2.04 -2.48
C ALA A 225 11.25 3.25 -1.58
N ILE A 226 12.44 3.86 -1.71
CA ILE A 226 12.82 5.08 -0.99
C ILE A 226 11.85 6.22 -1.36
N LEU A 227 11.63 6.46 -2.64
CA LEU A 227 10.72 7.51 -3.11
C LEU A 227 9.28 7.25 -2.66
N ALA A 228 8.80 6.01 -2.75
CA ALA A 228 7.47 5.62 -2.29
C ALA A 228 7.29 5.77 -0.76
N SER A 229 8.36 5.71 0.01
CA SER A 229 8.33 5.86 1.46
C SER A 229 8.36 7.33 1.93
N ILE A 230 8.57 8.29 1.04
CA ILE A 230 8.55 9.71 1.39
C ILE A 230 7.14 10.09 1.87
N GLY A 231 7.06 10.71 3.05
CA GLY A 231 5.80 11.10 3.68
C GLY A 231 4.97 9.92 4.26
N THR A 232 5.46 8.65 4.27
CA THR A 232 4.79 7.52 4.92
C THR A 232 5.15 7.44 6.40
N GLU A 233 4.44 6.56 7.13
CA GLU A 233 4.75 6.23 8.51
C GLU A 233 6.14 5.56 8.64
N ARG A 234 6.66 5.52 9.87
CA ARG A 234 7.98 4.93 10.15
C ARG A 234 8.06 3.44 9.84
N SER A 235 6.96 2.72 10.05
CA SER A 235 6.82 1.30 9.70
C SER A 235 7.09 1.04 8.21
N ALA A 236 6.53 1.86 7.33
CA ALA A 236 6.74 1.78 5.88
C ALA A 236 8.18 2.15 5.48
N LYS A 237 8.76 3.19 6.09
CA LYS A 237 10.18 3.56 5.89
C LYS A 237 11.13 2.45 6.34
N ARG A 238 10.78 1.71 7.41
CA ARG A 238 11.55 0.54 7.86
C ARG A 238 11.55 -0.59 6.83
N ALA A 239 10.45 -0.81 6.11
CA ALA A 239 10.42 -1.79 5.02
C ALA A 239 11.42 -1.42 3.90
N THR A 240 11.54 -0.14 3.57
CA THR A 240 12.54 0.37 2.63
C THR A 240 13.97 0.16 3.12
N ILE A 241 14.24 0.39 4.41
CA ILE A 241 15.56 0.13 5.03
C ILE A 241 15.90 -1.38 4.95
N ILE A 242 14.92 -2.27 5.14
CA ILE A 242 15.11 -3.72 4.99
C ILE A 242 15.53 -4.07 3.56
N HIS A 243 14.83 -3.53 2.56
CA HIS A 243 15.15 -3.77 1.14
C HIS A 243 16.57 -3.28 0.80
N LEU A 244 16.92 -2.08 1.24
CA LEU A 244 18.27 -1.53 1.04
C LEU A 244 19.34 -2.37 1.75
N SER A 245 19.09 -2.77 3.00
CA SER A 245 20.03 -3.59 3.79
C SER A 245 20.28 -4.94 3.15
N PHE A 246 19.23 -5.62 2.65
CA PHE A 246 19.35 -6.87 1.92
C PHE A 246 20.30 -6.74 0.72
N ASN A 247 20.10 -5.73 -0.12
CA ASN A 247 20.92 -5.53 -1.33
C ASN A 247 22.35 -5.09 -1.01
N ILE A 248 22.57 -4.26 0.00
CA ILE A 248 23.92 -3.85 0.45
C ILE A 248 24.70 -5.06 1.00
N ILE A 249 24.08 -5.86 1.88
CA ILE A 249 24.72 -7.05 2.46
C ILE A 249 25.04 -8.07 1.37
N GLY A 250 24.09 -8.36 0.48
CA GLY A 250 24.31 -9.26 -0.65
C GLY A 250 25.46 -8.77 -1.55
N THR A 251 25.45 -7.50 -1.91
CA THR A 251 26.52 -6.89 -2.74
C THR A 251 27.89 -6.99 -2.06
N ALA A 252 27.99 -6.70 -0.77
CA ALA A 252 29.24 -6.81 -0.04
C ALA A 252 29.78 -8.27 -0.04
N ILE A 253 28.90 -9.23 0.27
CA ILE A 253 29.27 -10.65 0.32
C ILE A 253 29.72 -11.12 -1.07
N PHE A 254 28.94 -10.88 -2.12
CA PHE A 254 29.26 -11.35 -3.47
C PHE A 254 30.46 -10.64 -4.07
N THR A 255 30.68 -9.37 -3.75
CA THR A 255 31.91 -8.65 -4.15
C THR A 255 33.13 -9.31 -3.51
N ILE A 256 33.11 -9.60 -2.21
CA ILE A 256 34.20 -10.29 -1.54
C ILE A 256 34.41 -11.68 -2.16
N LEU A 257 33.35 -12.45 -2.38
CA LEU A 257 33.45 -13.77 -2.99
C LEU A 257 34.07 -13.71 -4.39
N CYS A 258 33.69 -12.76 -5.24
CA CYS A 258 34.28 -12.59 -6.56
C CYS A 258 35.75 -12.16 -6.53
N LEU A 259 36.19 -11.47 -5.45
CA LEU A 259 37.58 -11.03 -5.29
C LEU A 259 38.50 -12.12 -4.73
N VAL A 260 37.97 -12.96 -3.81
CA VAL A 260 38.80 -13.96 -3.12
C VAL A 260 38.65 -15.38 -3.70
N THR A 261 37.66 -15.61 -4.57
CA THR A 261 37.42 -16.89 -5.23
C THR A 261 37.18 -16.71 -6.73
N PRO A 262 37.42 -17.72 -7.58
CA PRO A 262 37.10 -17.65 -8.99
C PRO A 262 35.59 -17.85 -9.28
N LEU A 263 34.70 -17.22 -8.49
CA LEU A 263 33.24 -17.37 -8.60
C LEU A 263 32.74 -17.02 -10.00
N THR A 264 33.23 -15.93 -10.60
CA THR A 264 32.85 -15.54 -11.96
C THR A 264 33.22 -16.61 -12.98
N ASN A 265 34.39 -17.26 -12.83
CA ASN A 265 34.82 -18.35 -13.72
C ASN A 265 33.93 -19.58 -13.55
N TYR A 266 33.53 -19.93 -12.32
CA TYR A 266 32.60 -21.03 -12.07
C TYR A 266 31.23 -20.76 -12.71
N VAL A 267 30.70 -19.54 -12.54
CA VAL A 267 29.41 -19.15 -13.17
C VAL A 267 29.53 -19.17 -14.70
N ALA A 268 30.62 -18.67 -15.26
CA ALA A 268 30.87 -18.75 -16.71
C ALA A 268 30.92 -20.20 -17.20
N GLY A 269 31.61 -21.09 -16.47
CA GLY A 269 31.77 -22.48 -16.82
C GLY A 269 30.45 -23.25 -16.94
N PHE A 270 29.55 -23.11 -15.96
CA PHE A 270 28.26 -23.82 -16.04
C PHE A 270 27.21 -23.11 -16.92
N SER A 271 27.40 -21.83 -17.21
CA SER A 271 26.47 -21.06 -18.05
C SER A 271 26.74 -21.22 -19.54
N GLY A 272 27.88 -21.78 -19.91
CA GLY A 272 28.33 -21.91 -21.29
C GLY A 272 28.83 -20.59 -21.89
N SER A 273 28.91 -20.51 -23.22
CA SER A 273 29.52 -19.39 -23.95
C SER A 273 28.64 -18.13 -24.02
N SER A 274 27.37 -18.23 -23.68
CA SER A 274 26.43 -17.08 -23.77
C SER A 274 26.62 -16.13 -22.60
N ILE A 275 27.14 -14.94 -22.86
CA ILE A 275 27.39 -13.91 -21.84
C ILE A 275 26.11 -13.41 -21.17
N THR A 276 24.99 -13.38 -21.90
CA THR A 276 23.68 -13.03 -21.36
C THR A 276 23.20 -14.06 -20.33
N LYS A 277 23.43 -15.37 -20.59
CA LYS A 277 23.16 -16.45 -19.63
C LYS A 277 24.06 -16.36 -18.39
N GLN A 278 25.34 -16.01 -18.58
CA GLN A 278 26.27 -15.82 -17.46
C GLN A 278 25.80 -14.71 -16.52
N ILE A 279 25.37 -13.57 -17.07
CA ILE A 279 24.83 -12.44 -16.29
C ILE A 279 23.52 -12.83 -15.60
N ALA A 280 22.59 -13.49 -16.30
CA ALA A 280 21.32 -13.93 -15.75
C ALA A 280 21.53 -14.94 -14.60
N ASN A 281 22.43 -15.92 -14.79
CA ASN A 281 22.75 -16.91 -13.77
C ASN A 281 23.44 -16.29 -12.55
N MET A 282 24.34 -15.33 -12.75
CA MET A 282 24.95 -14.59 -11.66
C MET A 282 23.89 -13.80 -10.88
N HIS A 283 22.93 -13.16 -11.56
CA HIS A 283 21.82 -12.43 -10.94
C HIS A 283 20.95 -13.37 -10.08
N THR A 284 20.60 -14.52 -10.64
CA THR A 284 19.81 -15.53 -9.94
C THR A 284 20.57 -16.12 -8.75
N LEU A 285 21.84 -16.46 -8.94
CA LEU A 285 22.70 -16.97 -7.87
C LEU A 285 22.84 -15.96 -6.73
N PHE A 286 23.09 -14.70 -7.06
CA PHE A 286 23.17 -13.60 -6.09
C PHE A 286 21.90 -13.54 -5.22
N ASN A 287 20.72 -13.42 -5.84
CA ASN A 287 19.47 -13.20 -5.11
C ASN A 287 19.02 -14.42 -4.30
N ILE A 288 19.15 -15.64 -4.87
CA ILE A 288 18.82 -16.87 -4.17
C ILE A 288 19.78 -17.11 -2.99
N SER A 289 21.08 -17.01 -3.22
CA SER A 289 22.07 -17.27 -2.16
C SER A 289 22.00 -16.23 -1.05
N THR A 290 21.83 -14.94 -1.39
CA THR A 290 21.62 -13.88 -0.40
C THR A 290 20.36 -14.14 0.43
N THR A 291 19.26 -14.56 -0.21
CA THR A 291 18.01 -14.91 0.48
C THR A 291 18.23 -16.08 1.43
N ILE A 292 18.82 -17.18 0.95
CA ILE A 292 19.09 -18.37 1.79
C ILE A 292 19.95 -18.00 3.00
N LEU A 293 20.99 -17.20 2.78
CA LEU A 293 21.91 -16.76 3.83
C LEU A 293 21.23 -15.83 4.85
N LEU A 294 20.30 -15.00 4.42
CA LEU A 294 19.60 -14.03 5.27
C LEU A 294 18.29 -14.54 5.87
N ILE A 295 17.73 -15.69 5.42
CA ILE A 295 16.53 -16.29 6.04
C ILE A 295 16.64 -16.41 7.57
N PRO A 296 17.75 -16.96 8.16
CA PRO A 296 17.87 -17.04 9.61
C PRO A 296 17.89 -15.66 10.30
N PHE A 297 18.32 -14.63 9.57
CA PHE A 297 18.54 -13.28 10.08
C PHE A 297 17.40 -12.30 9.70
N GLY A 298 16.33 -12.73 9.06
CA GLY A 298 15.25 -11.83 8.61
C GLY A 298 14.62 -11.01 9.74
N ASN A 299 14.38 -11.61 10.90
CA ASN A 299 13.90 -10.89 12.09
C ASN A 299 14.92 -9.87 12.62
N TYR A 300 16.23 -10.11 12.43
CA TYR A 300 17.26 -9.16 12.79
C TYR A 300 17.30 -7.98 11.82
N LEU A 301 16.99 -8.18 10.54
CA LEU A 301 16.83 -7.09 9.58
C LEU A 301 15.68 -6.16 9.98
N ALA A 302 14.55 -6.71 10.41
CA ALA A 302 13.44 -5.92 10.94
C ALA A 302 13.85 -5.13 12.21
N LYS A 303 14.55 -5.79 13.15
CA LYS A 303 15.10 -5.13 14.35
C LYS A 303 16.14 -4.06 14.01
N LEU A 304 17.00 -4.31 13.04
CA LEU A 304 17.98 -3.33 12.56
C LEU A 304 17.27 -2.10 11.99
N ALA A 305 16.27 -2.29 11.15
CA ALA A 305 15.48 -1.19 10.60
C ALA A 305 14.78 -0.38 11.70
N THR A 306 14.24 -1.04 12.74
CA THR A 306 13.65 -0.38 13.91
C THR A 306 14.70 0.39 14.72
N LYS A 307 15.94 -0.14 14.82
CA LYS A 307 17.05 0.56 15.52
C LYS A 307 17.55 1.77 14.74
N ILE A 308 17.63 1.68 13.41
CA ILE A 308 18.02 2.80 12.52
C ILE A 308 16.95 3.90 12.56
N LEU A 309 15.68 3.52 12.57
CA LEU A 309 14.55 4.43 12.61
C LEU A 309 13.65 4.06 13.81
N PRO A 310 13.98 4.50 15.04
CA PRO A 310 13.23 4.19 16.25
C PRO A 310 11.83 4.85 16.22
N GLU A 311 10.91 4.36 17.07
CA GLU A 311 9.63 5.04 17.30
C GLU A 311 9.89 6.37 18.01
N LYS A 312 9.25 7.44 17.54
CA LYS A 312 9.13 8.65 18.33
C LYS A 312 7.88 8.54 19.19
N ALA A 313 7.95 8.99 20.44
CA ALA A 313 6.77 9.35 21.17
C ALA A 313 5.95 10.32 20.30
N GLU A 314 4.64 10.09 20.17
CA GLU A 314 3.75 10.88 19.33
C GLU A 314 4.00 12.37 19.59
N GLU A 315 4.50 13.08 18.58
CA GLU A 315 4.38 14.52 18.56
C GLU A 315 2.88 14.78 18.47
N LYS A 316 2.30 15.40 19.50
CA LYS A 316 0.90 15.84 19.49
C LYS A 316 0.75 16.78 18.30
N GLU A 317 0.24 16.24 17.21
CA GLU A 317 0.00 17.01 15.99
C GLU A 317 -1.17 17.96 16.22
N HIS A 318 -0.88 19.24 16.34
CA HIS A 318 -1.88 20.32 16.45
C HIS A 318 -2.46 20.73 15.09
N HIS A 319 -2.14 20.04 13.99
CA HIS A 319 -2.64 20.37 12.67
C HIS A 319 -3.63 19.30 12.17
N LYS A 320 -4.84 19.76 11.78
CA LYS A 320 -5.84 18.93 11.10
C LYS A 320 -5.26 18.36 9.80
N HIS A 321 -5.17 17.04 9.65
CA HIS A 321 -4.69 16.37 8.43
C HIS A 321 -5.24 14.95 8.34
N LEU A 322 -5.28 14.42 7.11
CA LEU A 322 -5.54 13.00 6.89
C LEU A 322 -4.29 12.20 7.29
N LYS A 323 -4.45 11.25 8.20
CA LYS A 323 -3.34 10.44 8.71
C LYS A 323 -2.97 9.30 7.75
N TYR A 324 -3.97 8.63 7.20
CA TYR A 324 -3.80 7.43 6.38
C TYR A 324 -3.96 7.71 4.89
N ILE A 325 -4.82 8.63 4.50
CA ILE A 325 -5.06 9.02 3.11
C ILE A 325 -4.10 10.14 2.72
N LYS A 326 -3.15 9.83 1.83
CA LYS A 326 -2.33 10.87 1.19
C LYS A 326 -3.10 11.54 0.06
N SER A 327 -2.69 12.76 -0.31
CA SER A 327 -3.19 13.38 -1.53
C SER A 327 -3.06 12.39 -2.68
N VAL A 328 -4.19 11.97 -3.26
CA VAL A 328 -4.23 11.09 -4.42
C VAL A 328 -3.51 11.83 -5.55
N ASP A 329 -2.23 11.51 -5.78
CA ASP A 329 -1.50 12.00 -6.93
C ASP A 329 -2.01 11.23 -8.15
N THR A 330 -2.80 11.90 -8.98
CA THR A 330 -3.42 11.34 -10.19
C THR A 330 -2.40 10.92 -11.26
N ARG A 331 -1.10 11.11 -11.00
CA ARG A 331 0.00 10.71 -11.89
C ARG A 331 0.58 9.33 -11.59
N VAL A 332 0.23 8.73 -10.48
CA VAL A 332 0.58 7.33 -10.23
C VAL A 332 -0.46 6.51 -10.95
N ASP A 333 -0.12 6.06 -12.14
CA ASP A 333 -0.86 5.05 -12.90
C ASP A 333 -1.37 3.98 -11.93
N ALA A 334 -2.56 3.45 -12.20
CA ALA A 334 -3.21 2.42 -11.39
C ALA A 334 -2.29 1.19 -11.26
N THR A 335 -1.32 1.28 -10.36
CA THR A 335 -0.43 0.17 -10.04
C THR A 335 -1.23 -0.89 -9.29
N PHE A 336 -0.95 -2.13 -9.61
CA PHE A 336 -1.53 -3.30 -8.97
C PHE A 336 -1.51 -3.16 -7.43
N GLY A 337 -2.66 -3.38 -6.79
CA GLY A 337 -2.81 -3.23 -5.34
C GLY A 337 -3.19 -1.84 -4.82
N THR A 338 -3.18 -0.79 -5.64
CA THR A 338 -3.53 0.58 -5.23
C THR A 338 -4.95 0.68 -4.69
N SER A 339 -5.91 -0.01 -5.32
CA SER A 339 -7.32 -0.06 -4.88
C SER A 339 -7.45 -0.62 -3.46
N ALA A 340 -6.76 -1.72 -3.14
CA ALA A 340 -6.79 -2.31 -1.81
C ALA A 340 -6.18 -1.41 -0.74
N ILE A 341 -5.04 -0.78 -1.06
CA ILE A 341 -4.38 0.19 -0.17
C ILE A 341 -5.32 1.38 0.08
N ASN A 342 -5.96 1.89 -0.96
CA ASN A 342 -6.89 3.01 -0.85
C ASN A 342 -8.11 2.68 0.02
N LEU A 343 -8.71 1.49 -0.15
CA LEU A 343 -9.83 1.03 0.67
C LEU A 343 -9.40 0.86 2.14
N GLN A 344 -8.22 0.30 2.40
CA GLN A 344 -7.72 0.15 3.77
C GLN A 344 -7.40 1.49 4.42
N ASN A 345 -6.84 2.43 3.66
CA ASN A 345 -6.58 3.79 4.15
C ASN A 345 -7.88 4.53 4.49
N LEU A 346 -8.91 4.40 3.64
CA LEU A 346 -10.26 4.90 3.92
C LEU A 346 -10.81 4.28 5.22
N ARG A 347 -10.73 2.96 5.35
CA ARG A 347 -11.18 2.25 6.56
C ARG A 347 -10.50 2.78 7.82
N ASN A 348 -9.17 2.91 7.80
CA ASN A 348 -8.40 3.37 8.94
C ASN A 348 -8.76 4.82 9.32
N GLU A 349 -8.98 5.70 8.33
CA GLU A 349 -9.35 7.09 8.55
C GLU A 349 -10.76 7.22 9.14
N ILE A 350 -11.72 6.43 8.63
CA ILE A 350 -13.10 6.38 9.13
C ILE A 350 -13.16 5.79 10.54
N GLN A 351 -12.35 4.76 10.82
CA GLN A 351 -12.27 4.19 12.16
C GLN A 351 -11.73 5.20 13.17
N ARG A 352 -10.74 6.02 12.77
CA ARG A 352 -10.23 7.13 13.58
C ARG A 352 -11.30 8.20 13.83
N MET A 353 -12.07 8.55 12.79
CA MET A 353 -13.17 9.50 12.89
C MET A 353 -14.28 8.99 13.84
N LEU A 354 -14.65 7.71 13.75
CA LEU A 354 -15.62 7.08 14.63
C LEU A 354 -15.16 7.08 16.10
N GLU A 355 -13.88 6.82 16.35
CA GLU A 355 -13.31 6.89 17.69
C GLU A 355 -13.36 8.32 18.27
N MET A 356 -13.13 9.33 17.44
CA MET A 356 -13.24 10.73 17.83
C MET A 356 -14.69 11.09 18.19
N ALA A 357 -15.68 10.66 17.40
CA ALA A 357 -17.10 10.87 17.67
C ALA A 357 -17.54 10.15 18.96
N ARG A 358 -17.06 8.91 19.17
CA ARG A 358 -17.30 8.17 20.44
C ARG A 358 -16.83 8.95 21.65
N VAL A 359 -15.59 9.44 21.61
CA VAL A 359 -15.01 10.22 22.72
C VAL A 359 -15.80 11.53 22.93
N ASN A 360 -16.25 12.18 21.84
CA ASN A 360 -17.10 13.38 21.96
C ASN A 360 -18.41 13.06 22.70
N VAL A 361 -19.10 11.98 22.36
CA VAL A 361 -20.32 11.56 23.04
C VAL A 361 -20.06 11.27 24.51
N GLU A 362 -19.01 10.51 24.86
CA GLU A 362 -18.68 10.19 26.24
C GLU A 362 -18.38 11.45 27.07
N GLU A 363 -17.52 12.34 26.56
CA GLU A 363 -17.13 13.57 27.26
C GLU A 363 -18.29 14.59 27.36
N SER A 364 -19.18 14.67 26.34
CA SER A 364 -20.36 15.53 26.39
C SER A 364 -21.35 15.11 27.48
N PHE A 365 -21.62 13.79 27.61
CA PHE A 365 -22.43 13.29 28.71
C PHE A 365 -21.76 13.48 30.09
N ASP A 366 -20.44 13.32 30.19
CA ASP A 366 -19.72 13.56 31.45
C ASP A 366 -19.79 15.03 31.88
N ALA A 367 -19.62 15.95 30.94
CA ALA A 367 -19.75 17.39 31.19
C ALA A 367 -21.17 17.75 31.63
N PHE A 368 -22.18 17.18 30.99
CA PHE A 368 -23.58 17.37 31.29
C PHE A 368 -23.92 16.87 32.74
N LEU A 369 -23.51 15.65 33.06
CA LEU A 369 -23.72 15.07 34.37
C LEU A 369 -22.98 15.81 35.50
N ALA A 370 -21.82 16.36 35.20
CA ALA A 370 -21.05 17.21 36.12
C ALA A 370 -21.60 18.64 36.23
N GLY A 371 -22.47 19.07 35.30
CA GLY A 371 -23.00 20.45 35.26
C GLY A 371 -21.89 21.47 35.00
N SER A 372 -20.84 21.12 34.26
CA SER A 372 -19.65 21.95 34.07
C SER A 372 -19.14 21.96 32.66
N SER A 373 -19.00 23.16 32.10
CA SER A 373 -18.47 23.39 30.75
C SER A 373 -16.94 23.24 30.63
N ARG A 374 -16.22 22.98 31.74
CA ARG A 374 -14.76 22.91 31.77
C ARG A 374 -14.16 21.79 30.87
N LEU A 375 -14.93 20.74 30.63
CA LEU A 375 -14.52 19.59 29.79
C LEU A 375 -14.80 19.81 28.30
N LEU A 376 -15.54 20.85 27.91
CA LEU A 376 -16.06 21.03 26.56
C LEU A 376 -15.05 21.56 25.54
N GLY A 377 -13.97 22.19 25.98
CA GLY A 377 -13.01 22.80 25.05
C GLY A 377 -12.24 21.82 24.16
N ASP A 378 -12.22 20.55 24.49
CA ASP A 378 -11.62 19.49 23.67
C ASP A 378 -12.66 18.82 22.76
N VAL A 379 -13.94 18.81 23.15
CA VAL A 379 -15.06 18.33 22.31
C VAL A 379 -15.23 19.22 21.09
N ASP A 380 -15.30 20.55 21.26
CA ASP A 380 -15.42 21.52 20.15
C ASP A 380 -14.25 21.38 19.15
N LYS A 381 -13.01 21.25 19.65
CA LYS A 381 -11.83 21.06 18.78
C LYS A 381 -11.85 19.74 18.02
N ARG A 382 -12.36 18.70 18.65
CA ARG A 382 -12.46 17.36 18.07
C ARG A 382 -13.57 17.32 17.04
N GLU A 383 -14.68 18.03 17.26
CA GLU A 383 -15.75 18.20 16.28
C GLU A 383 -15.29 18.94 15.05
N ASP A 384 -14.67 20.09 15.22
CA ASP A 384 -13.98 20.80 14.14
C ASP A 384 -13.04 19.89 13.32
N TYR A 385 -12.47 18.84 13.95
CA TYR A 385 -11.62 17.88 13.26
C TYR A 385 -12.43 16.77 12.56
N ILE A 386 -13.53 16.33 13.14
CA ILE A 386 -14.49 15.40 12.53
C ILE A 386 -15.05 16.00 11.24
N ASP A 387 -15.48 17.26 11.27
CA ASP A 387 -15.91 18.04 10.11
C ASP A 387 -14.85 18.12 9.01
N TYR A 388 -13.60 18.41 9.39
CA TYR A 388 -12.49 18.42 8.47
C TYR A 388 -12.30 17.04 7.83
N LEU A 389 -12.35 15.97 8.64
CA LEU A 389 -12.22 14.60 8.16
C LEU A 389 -13.36 14.22 7.22
N ASN A 390 -14.60 14.55 7.53
CA ASN A 390 -15.76 14.32 6.66
C ASN A 390 -15.53 14.94 5.27
N LYS A 391 -15.10 16.19 5.20
CA LYS A 391 -14.80 16.89 3.95
C LYS A 391 -13.66 16.25 3.15
N GLU A 392 -12.54 15.98 3.81
CA GLU A 392 -11.34 15.49 3.10
C GLU A 392 -11.45 14.03 2.72
N ILE A 393 -12.06 13.17 3.56
CA ILE A 393 -12.37 11.77 3.24
C ILE A 393 -13.32 11.72 2.02
N SER A 394 -14.38 12.53 2.03
CA SER A 394 -15.34 12.60 0.93
C SER A 394 -14.69 13.02 -0.38
N ARG A 395 -13.80 14.01 -0.36
CA ARG A 395 -13.01 14.43 -1.54
C ARG A 395 -12.09 13.32 -2.04
N ALA A 396 -11.40 12.64 -1.13
CA ALA A 396 -10.49 11.55 -1.48
C ALA A 396 -11.26 10.37 -2.06
N ALA A 397 -12.37 9.97 -1.44
CA ALA A 397 -13.23 8.89 -1.89
C ALA A 397 -13.84 9.17 -3.28
N ALA A 398 -14.29 10.40 -3.54
CA ALA A 398 -14.79 10.80 -4.86
C ALA A 398 -13.70 10.69 -5.94
N LYS A 399 -12.46 11.10 -5.66
CA LYS A 399 -11.32 10.93 -6.58
C LYS A 399 -11.00 9.46 -6.80
N MET A 400 -10.98 8.64 -5.74
CA MET A 400 -10.75 7.20 -5.85
C MET A 400 -11.83 6.54 -6.72
N MET A 401 -13.10 6.88 -6.52
CA MET A 401 -14.23 6.34 -7.28
C MET A 401 -14.16 6.68 -8.78
N ALA A 402 -13.67 7.87 -9.13
CA ALA A 402 -13.53 8.29 -10.53
C ALA A 402 -12.51 7.45 -11.33
N HIS A 403 -11.56 6.82 -10.66
CA HIS A 403 -10.51 5.99 -11.27
C HIS A 403 -10.64 4.50 -10.95
N GLU A 404 -11.65 4.10 -10.17
CA GLU A 404 -11.85 2.71 -9.75
C GLU A 404 -12.60 1.92 -10.81
N THR A 405 -11.97 0.88 -11.33
CA THR A 405 -12.56 -0.02 -12.34
C THR A 405 -13.24 -1.26 -11.74
N ASN A 406 -12.93 -1.58 -10.48
CA ASN A 406 -13.51 -2.71 -9.78
C ASN A 406 -14.85 -2.32 -9.16
N VAL A 407 -15.94 -2.92 -9.65
CA VAL A 407 -17.32 -2.65 -9.19
C VAL A 407 -17.48 -2.90 -7.68
N LYS A 408 -16.83 -3.92 -7.12
CA LYS A 408 -16.87 -4.24 -5.70
C LYS A 408 -16.17 -3.16 -4.87
N ALA A 409 -14.97 -2.74 -5.29
CA ALA A 409 -14.23 -1.67 -4.65
C ALA A 409 -15.01 -0.33 -4.70
N SER A 410 -15.59 0.01 -5.83
CA SER A 410 -16.43 1.20 -6.00
C SER A 410 -17.65 1.19 -5.05
N LYS A 411 -18.34 0.04 -4.90
CA LYS A 411 -19.43 -0.12 -3.93
C LYS A 411 -18.96 0.03 -2.47
N ASN A 412 -17.76 -0.44 -2.15
CA ASN A 412 -17.19 -0.28 -0.81
C ASN A 412 -16.83 1.18 -0.52
N ILE A 413 -16.29 1.93 -1.50
CA ILE A 413 -16.05 3.38 -1.37
C ILE A 413 -17.37 4.11 -1.09
N GLY A 414 -18.45 3.77 -1.78
CA GLY A 414 -19.79 4.32 -1.52
C GLY A 414 -20.26 4.05 -0.08
N SER A 415 -20.09 2.82 0.42
CA SER A 415 -20.43 2.49 1.82
C SER A 415 -19.57 3.28 2.83
N TYR A 416 -18.30 3.54 2.52
CA TYR A 416 -17.44 4.38 3.36
C TYR A 416 -17.89 5.85 3.39
N LEU A 417 -18.36 6.39 2.27
CA LEU A 417 -18.95 7.74 2.23
C LEU A 417 -20.20 7.86 3.10
N ASP A 418 -21.09 6.87 3.03
CA ASP A 418 -22.29 6.83 3.88
C ASP A 418 -21.92 6.77 5.37
N MET A 419 -20.88 5.98 5.72
CA MET A 419 -20.37 5.92 7.10
C MET A 419 -19.85 7.27 7.57
N THR A 420 -19.06 7.96 6.75
CA THR A 420 -18.44 9.24 7.10
C THR A 420 -19.49 10.29 7.47
N SER A 421 -20.57 10.39 6.69
CA SER A 421 -21.68 11.30 6.96
C SER A 421 -22.47 10.96 8.24
N ASN A 422 -22.63 9.65 8.53
CA ASN A 422 -23.31 9.26 9.79
C ASN A 422 -22.42 9.50 11.02
N ILE A 423 -21.10 9.35 10.90
CA ILE A 423 -20.17 9.60 12.01
C ILE A 423 -20.09 11.09 12.34
N GLU A 424 -20.11 11.97 11.33
CA GLU A 424 -20.16 13.42 11.55
C GLU A 424 -21.43 13.81 12.29
N ARG A 425 -22.60 13.28 11.93
CA ARG A 425 -23.84 13.55 12.64
C ARG A 425 -23.83 13.07 14.10
N ILE A 426 -23.13 11.97 14.40
CA ILE A 426 -22.89 11.56 15.81
C ILE A 426 -22.11 12.64 16.56
N GLY A 427 -21.11 13.25 15.91
CA GLY A 427 -20.35 14.38 16.44
C GLY A 427 -21.23 15.60 16.71
N ASP A 428 -22.07 15.97 15.73
CA ASP A 428 -23.04 17.08 15.85
C ASP A 428 -23.95 16.92 17.07
N HIS A 429 -24.51 15.71 17.27
CA HIS A 429 -25.35 15.42 18.43
C HIS A 429 -24.58 15.52 19.76
N ALA A 430 -23.29 15.18 19.78
CA ALA A 430 -22.45 15.38 20.95
C ALA A 430 -22.24 16.88 21.27
N VAL A 431 -22.11 17.73 20.23
CA VAL A 431 -22.02 19.20 20.40
C VAL A 431 -23.33 19.77 20.93
N ASN A 432 -24.49 19.30 20.47
CA ASN A 432 -25.79 19.70 21.04
C ASN A 432 -25.82 19.48 22.55
N ILE A 433 -25.38 18.32 23.01
CA ILE A 433 -25.29 17.99 24.45
C ILE A 433 -24.34 18.96 25.18
N CYS A 434 -23.23 19.37 24.54
CA CYS A 434 -22.34 20.39 25.07
C CYS A 434 -23.01 21.75 25.22
N ASP A 435 -23.82 22.16 24.24
CA ASP A 435 -24.53 23.43 24.28
C ASP A 435 -25.61 23.43 25.36
N TYR A 436 -26.30 22.32 25.59
CA TYR A 436 -27.19 22.19 26.75
C TYR A 436 -26.42 22.31 28.06
N THR A 437 -25.22 21.76 28.16
CA THR A 437 -24.38 21.88 29.37
C THR A 437 -23.99 23.34 29.65
N LYS A 438 -23.62 24.11 28.62
CA LYS A 438 -23.33 25.55 28.71
C LYS A 438 -24.55 26.33 29.22
N LEU A 439 -25.74 26.02 28.68
CA LEU A 439 -26.99 26.66 29.05
C LEU A 439 -27.38 26.32 30.51
N ILE A 440 -27.16 25.07 30.94
CA ILE A 440 -27.41 24.62 32.32
C ILE A 440 -26.52 25.36 33.31
N GLU A 441 -25.22 25.52 32.99
CA GLU A 441 -24.28 26.24 33.85
C GLU A 441 -24.62 27.75 33.92
N GLU A 442 -24.95 28.38 32.77
CA GLU A 442 -25.29 29.81 32.68
C GLU A 442 -26.58 30.16 33.45
N LYS A 443 -27.62 29.30 33.31
CA LYS A 443 -28.94 29.57 33.89
C LYS A 443 -29.17 28.89 35.23
N HIS A 444 -28.19 28.12 35.74
CA HIS A 444 -28.27 27.36 36.96
C HIS A 444 -29.48 26.37 37.01
N ILE A 445 -29.72 25.69 35.88
CA ILE A 445 -30.84 24.76 35.73
C ILE A 445 -30.57 23.50 36.56
N VAL A 446 -31.57 23.07 37.32
CA VAL A 446 -31.48 21.89 38.19
C VAL A 446 -32.43 20.82 37.70
N PHE A 447 -31.92 19.62 37.49
CA PHE A 447 -32.69 18.43 37.15
C PHE A 447 -33.06 17.63 38.43
N SER A 448 -34.17 16.92 38.36
CA SER A 448 -34.53 15.93 39.39
C SER A 448 -33.51 14.79 39.42
N ASP A 449 -33.42 14.07 40.54
CA ASP A 449 -32.52 12.93 40.70
C ASP A 449 -32.85 11.79 39.70
N ASP A 450 -34.15 11.58 39.44
CA ASP A 450 -34.61 10.63 38.43
C ASP A 450 -34.12 11.01 37.01
N ALA A 451 -34.25 12.29 36.63
CA ALA A 451 -33.74 12.76 35.32
C ALA A 451 -32.23 12.56 35.19
N LYS A 452 -31.47 12.88 36.26
CA LYS A 452 -30.01 12.65 36.27
C LYS A 452 -29.67 11.15 36.15
N GLN A 453 -30.42 10.29 36.78
CA GLN A 453 -30.22 8.84 36.71
C GLN A 453 -30.51 8.33 35.27
N GLN A 454 -31.58 8.82 34.62
CA GLN A 454 -31.92 8.48 33.25
C GLN A 454 -30.82 8.95 32.28
N MET A 455 -30.27 10.16 32.43
CA MET A 455 -29.15 10.65 31.63
C MET A 455 -27.89 9.80 31.81
N LYS A 456 -27.61 9.33 33.03
CA LYS A 456 -26.50 8.40 33.28
C LYS A 456 -26.72 7.05 32.61
N GLU A 457 -27.96 6.58 32.56
CA GLU A 457 -28.33 5.34 31.87
C GLU A 457 -28.15 5.51 30.34
N MET A 458 -28.57 6.65 29.77
CA MET A 458 -28.34 6.98 28.33
C MET A 458 -26.86 6.89 27.99
N LYS A 459 -25.98 7.51 28.80
CA LYS A 459 -24.52 7.43 28.59
C LYS A 459 -24.05 5.99 28.53
N MET A 460 -24.41 5.15 29.52
CA MET A 460 -23.98 3.75 29.57
C MET A 460 -24.47 2.93 28.37
N ILE A 461 -25.66 3.23 27.85
CA ILE A 461 -26.22 2.56 26.67
C ILE A 461 -25.43 2.94 25.42
N CYS A 462 -25.13 4.25 25.21
CA CYS A 462 -24.28 4.71 24.13
C CYS A 462 -22.88 4.07 24.17
N GLU A 463 -22.23 4.06 25.34
CA GLU A 463 -20.92 3.41 25.53
C GLU A 463 -20.95 1.93 25.12
N LYS A 464 -21.99 1.19 25.54
CA LYS A 464 -22.18 -0.21 25.18
C LYS A 464 -22.37 -0.39 23.68
N MET A 465 -23.12 0.48 23.01
CA MET A 465 -23.34 0.42 21.57
C MET A 465 -22.05 0.68 20.81
N PHE A 466 -21.27 1.71 21.18
CA PHE A 466 -19.96 1.98 20.59
C PHE A 466 -18.97 0.83 20.82
N HIS A 467 -19.01 0.20 22.00
CA HIS A 467 -18.21 -1.00 22.26
C HIS A 467 -18.59 -2.15 21.32
N ASN A 468 -19.89 -2.37 21.08
CA ASN A 468 -20.37 -3.41 20.19
C ASN A 468 -19.94 -3.17 18.74
N ILE A 469 -20.02 -1.93 18.24
CA ILE A 469 -19.63 -1.62 16.84
C ILE A 469 -18.11 -1.68 16.63
N SER A 470 -17.30 -1.42 17.65
CA SER A 470 -15.83 -1.42 17.54
C SER A 470 -15.22 -2.82 17.40
N LYS A 471 -15.93 -3.88 17.75
CA LYS A 471 -15.46 -5.27 17.69
C LYS A 471 -15.77 -5.87 16.34
N VAL A 472 -14.71 -6.13 15.55
CA VAL A 472 -14.84 -6.87 14.27
C VAL A 472 -15.19 -8.33 14.58
N PRO A 473 -16.34 -8.86 14.11
CA PRO A 473 -16.81 -10.19 14.47
C PRO A 473 -16.20 -11.29 13.60
N GLU A 474 -16.21 -12.50 14.14
CA GLU A 474 -16.05 -13.73 13.35
C GLU A 474 -17.34 -14.04 12.55
N ASP A 475 -18.52 -13.78 13.16
CA ASP A 475 -19.83 -13.89 12.51
C ASP A 475 -20.47 -12.50 12.35
N THR A 476 -20.59 -12.07 11.08
CA THR A 476 -21.13 -10.75 10.74
C THR A 476 -22.61 -10.62 11.07
N GLN A 477 -23.40 -11.68 10.90
CA GLN A 477 -24.85 -11.63 11.15
C GLN A 477 -25.17 -11.56 12.64
N GLU A 478 -24.49 -12.38 13.47
CA GLU A 478 -24.64 -12.32 14.92
C GLU A 478 -24.21 -10.95 15.48
N TRP A 479 -23.12 -10.40 14.95
CA TRP A 479 -22.66 -9.07 15.34
C TRP A 479 -23.64 -7.97 14.96
N LEU A 480 -24.14 -7.99 13.72
CA LEU A 480 -25.11 -7.00 13.24
C LEU A 480 -26.39 -7.05 14.08
N GLN A 481 -26.85 -8.26 14.45
CA GLN A 481 -28.00 -8.43 15.33
C GLN A 481 -27.75 -7.82 16.71
N LYS A 482 -26.58 -8.01 17.31
CA LYS A 482 -26.22 -7.39 18.61
C LYS A 482 -26.23 -5.86 18.58
N VAL A 483 -25.79 -5.27 17.46
CA VAL A 483 -25.84 -3.81 17.30
C VAL A 483 -27.27 -3.33 17.11
N HIS A 484 -28.08 -4.06 16.33
CA HIS A 484 -29.50 -3.78 16.15
C HIS A 484 -30.29 -3.90 17.45
N ASP A 485 -30.01 -4.93 18.25
CA ASP A 485 -30.62 -5.08 19.59
C ASP A 485 -30.26 -3.90 20.52
N SER A 486 -29.07 -3.32 20.35
CA SER A 486 -28.66 -2.13 21.09
C SER A 486 -29.41 -0.88 20.66
N GLU A 487 -29.67 -0.72 19.35
CA GLU A 487 -30.46 0.39 18.82
C GLU A 487 -31.94 0.26 19.22
N ASN A 488 -32.57 -0.89 19.06
CA ASN A 488 -33.95 -1.14 19.56
C ASN A 488 -34.07 -0.87 21.06
N PHE A 489 -33.01 -1.14 21.83
CA PHE A 489 -32.99 -0.84 23.27
C PHE A 489 -32.90 0.67 23.54
N ILE A 490 -32.21 1.44 22.69
CA ILE A 490 -32.19 2.90 22.73
C ILE A 490 -33.60 3.44 22.49
N ASP A 491 -34.28 2.99 21.44
CA ASP A 491 -35.65 3.41 21.11
C ASP A 491 -36.62 3.13 22.25
N GLN A 492 -36.58 1.91 22.77
CA GLN A 492 -37.40 1.54 23.92
C GLN A 492 -37.14 2.43 25.15
N LYS A 493 -35.87 2.74 25.45
CA LYS A 493 -35.50 3.60 26.57
C LYS A 493 -35.85 5.07 26.32
N THR A 494 -35.78 5.54 25.11
CA THR A 494 -36.23 6.88 24.74
C THR A 494 -37.70 7.04 25.02
N GLU A 495 -38.56 6.07 24.63
CA GLU A 495 -39.98 6.09 24.88
C GLU A 495 -40.29 6.02 26.40
N GLU A 496 -39.65 5.09 27.16
CA GLU A 496 -39.77 4.94 28.61
C GLU A 496 -39.39 6.24 29.34
N PHE A 497 -38.29 6.86 28.95
CA PHE A 497 -37.82 8.10 29.58
C PHE A 497 -38.71 9.29 29.23
N TYR A 498 -39.26 9.32 28.01
CA TYR A 498 -40.20 10.34 27.58
C TYR A 498 -41.50 10.25 28.38
N GLU A 499 -42.09 9.07 28.58
CA GLU A 499 -43.26 8.87 29.42
C GLU A 499 -43.00 9.30 30.88
N SER A 500 -41.87 8.88 31.45
CA SER A 500 -41.46 9.27 32.79
C SER A 500 -41.26 10.79 32.90
N HIS A 501 -40.76 11.43 31.84
CA HIS A 501 -40.61 12.88 31.79
C HIS A 501 -41.97 13.61 31.77
N LEU A 502 -42.95 13.14 31.02
CA LEU A 502 -44.32 13.68 31.03
C LEU A 502 -44.97 13.57 32.41
N GLU A 503 -44.73 12.46 33.13
CA GLU A 503 -45.22 12.32 34.50
C GLU A 503 -44.61 13.37 35.44
N ARG A 504 -43.28 13.64 35.35
CA ARG A 504 -42.62 14.69 36.13
C ARG A 504 -43.16 16.09 35.83
N ILE A 505 -43.45 16.39 34.57
CA ILE A 505 -44.10 17.65 34.18
C ILE A 505 -45.46 17.77 34.84
N ASN A 506 -46.28 16.72 34.76
CA ASN A 506 -47.63 16.71 35.37
C ASN A 506 -47.62 16.86 36.91
N ARG A 507 -46.54 16.41 37.56
CA ARG A 507 -46.36 16.57 39.03
C ARG A 507 -45.76 17.94 39.42
N GLY A 508 -45.38 18.76 38.42
CA GLY A 508 -44.72 20.05 38.69
C GLY A 508 -43.29 19.90 39.24
N GLU A 509 -42.63 18.76 39.00
CA GLU A 509 -41.28 18.43 39.47
C GLU A 509 -40.19 18.94 38.49
N CYS A 510 -40.56 19.52 37.38
CA CYS A 510 -39.69 19.99 36.32
C CYS A 510 -39.97 21.46 36.03
N ASN A 511 -38.96 22.29 35.93
CA ASN A 511 -39.12 23.65 35.41
C ASN A 511 -39.11 23.64 33.86
N ASP A 512 -39.67 24.68 33.25
CA ASP A 512 -39.88 24.74 31.80
C ASP A 512 -38.57 24.56 31.01
N GLU A 513 -37.49 25.14 31.46
CA GLU A 513 -36.19 25.08 30.79
C GLU A 513 -35.56 23.67 30.92
N ALA A 514 -35.62 23.05 32.08
CA ALA A 514 -35.16 21.68 32.29
C ALA A 514 -35.98 20.68 31.47
N CYS A 515 -37.30 20.95 31.32
CA CYS A 515 -38.19 20.13 30.49
C CYS A 515 -37.76 20.13 29.01
N ILE A 516 -37.48 21.30 28.44
CA ILE A 516 -37.03 21.45 27.08
C ILE A 516 -35.71 20.71 26.86
N ILE A 517 -34.71 20.98 27.71
CA ILE A 517 -33.37 20.36 27.58
C ILE A 517 -33.47 18.83 27.69
N PHE A 518 -34.29 18.29 28.60
CA PHE A 518 -34.43 16.85 28.75
C PHE A 518 -35.06 16.22 27.48
N SER A 519 -36.05 16.86 26.88
CA SER A 519 -36.66 16.40 25.62
C SER A 519 -35.69 16.41 24.45
N GLU A 520 -34.87 17.45 24.32
CA GLU A 520 -33.82 17.53 23.30
C GLU A 520 -32.75 16.45 23.53
N MET A 521 -32.35 16.21 24.78
CA MET A 521 -31.42 15.14 25.12
C MET A 521 -31.93 13.74 24.73
N LEU A 522 -33.22 13.48 24.87
CA LEU A 522 -33.84 12.22 24.42
C LEU A 522 -33.74 12.09 22.90
N THR A 523 -34.00 13.19 22.17
CA THR A 523 -33.86 13.21 20.70
C THR A 523 -32.44 12.95 20.27
N ASP A 524 -31.44 13.63 20.87
CA ASP A 524 -30.02 13.41 20.55
C ASP A 524 -29.59 11.98 20.88
N PHE A 525 -30.06 11.39 22.00
CA PHE A 525 -29.78 10.02 22.37
C PHE A 525 -30.28 9.00 21.34
N GLU A 526 -31.53 9.15 20.88
CA GLU A 526 -32.11 8.32 19.81
C GLU A 526 -31.31 8.46 18.51
N ARG A 527 -30.99 9.70 18.10
CA ARG A 527 -30.26 9.98 16.87
C ARG A 527 -28.84 9.43 16.89
N ILE A 528 -28.13 9.46 18.01
CA ILE A 528 -26.83 8.81 18.16
C ILE A 528 -26.95 7.30 17.92
N GLY A 529 -28.03 6.66 18.42
CA GLY A 529 -28.37 5.27 18.17
C GLY A 529 -28.57 4.99 16.69
N ASP A 530 -29.47 5.73 16.05
CA ASP A 530 -29.80 5.64 14.62
C ASP A 530 -28.55 5.72 13.72
N HIS A 531 -27.73 6.74 13.93
CA HIS A 531 -26.53 6.96 13.12
C HIS A 531 -25.48 5.88 13.36
N THR A 532 -25.32 5.40 14.60
CA THR A 532 -24.41 4.30 14.93
C THR A 532 -24.87 3.00 14.27
N TRP A 533 -26.18 2.72 14.24
CA TRP A 533 -26.76 1.59 13.52
C TRP A 533 -26.55 1.70 12.00
N ASN A 534 -26.70 2.91 11.44
CA ASN A 534 -26.43 3.14 10.01
C ASN A 534 -24.96 2.87 9.65
N VAL A 535 -24.02 3.23 10.52
CA VAL A 535 -22.60 2.89 10.33
C VAL A 535 -22.40 1.38 10.35
N ALA A 536 -23.01 0.64 11.31
CA ALA A 536 -22.90 -0.80 11.40
C ALA A 536 -23.45 -1.51 10.14
N LYS A 537 -24.59 -1.08 9.62
CA LYS A 537 -25.16 -1.60 8.35
C LYS A 537 -24.18 -1.46 7.17
N GLN A 538 -23.49 -0.35 7.06
CA GLN A 538 -22.51 -0.18 5.98
C GLN A 538 -21.24 -1.02 6.21
N MET A 539 -20.80 -1.18 7.46
CA MET A 539 -19.70 -2.09 7.80
C MET A 539 -20.04 -3.54 7.40
N ALA A 540 -21.25 -4.02 7.73
CA ALA A 540 -21.70 -5.35 7.36
C ALA A 540 -21.67 -5.56 5.84
N LYS A 541 -22.19 -4.60 5.06
CA LYS A 541 -22.16 -4.66 3.57
C LYS A 541 -20.73 -4.74 3.02
N ILE A 542 -19.76 -4.08 3.66
CA ILE A 542 -18.36 -4.14 3.24
C ILE A 542 -17.78 -5.52 3.54
N ILE A 543 -18.07 -6.08 4.71
CA ILE A 543 -17.60 -7.41 5.13
C ILE A 543 -18.20 -8.51 4.22
N GLU A 544 -19.50 -8.47 3.94
CA GLU A 544 -20.16 -9.43 3.05
C GLU A 544 -19.61 -9.41 1.62
N ARG A 545 -19.12 -8.26 1.18
CA ARG A 545 -18.46 -8.12 -0.12
C ARG A 545 -16.98 -8.53 -0.09
N GLY A 546 -16.37 -8.62 1.08
CA GLY A 546 -14.94 -8.95 1.33
C GLY A 546 -14.53 -10.32 1.01
#